data_ddf646a12fdc68dc9c5bf4d61d8d2020
#
_entry.id   ddf646a12fdc68dc9c5bf4d61d8d2020
#
_cell.length_a   1.000
_cell.length_b   1.000
_cell.length_c   1.000
_cell.angle_alpha   90.00
_cell.angle_beta   90.00
_cell.angle_gamma   90.00
#
_symmetry.space_group_name_H-M   'P 1'
#
loop_
_entity.id
_entity.type
_entity.pdbx_description
1 polymer ?
#
loop_
_entity_poly.entity_id
_entity_poly.type
_entity_poly.pdbx_seq_one_letter_code
_entity_poly.pdbx_strand_id
1 'polypeptide(L)'
;YHKIMYESLLELDPVRINFNAAGMHTINIVLSFIMFGVALGIKPQQFTTMLKNPKSTLVGLFSQLVALPLITFILVVIFNDIITPTVAMGMILVAACPGGNISNFMSSLSKANIELSVGLTASTTLLAIITTPANFAIWGGLYVRYVNKHAADALQMLEIDKWQMFETVFILLGIPLVLGVIFARLLPKVTEKIKKPIQKLSIVFFLAMIVLAFSNNFDLFLRYIWFVFFIVLVHNGFALLTGYSVASFFKLKDADRRTLTIETGIQNSGLGLVLLFNPKIFPPDLHIGGMLFITAWWGIWHIISGLGISSYWSRKNVKES
;
A
#
# COMPACT_ATOMS: atom_id res chain seq x y z
N TYR A 1 -14.21 -20.31 -17.77
CA TYR A 1 -14.10 -19.60 -16.48
C TYR A 1 -13.20 -18.36 -16.59
N HIS A 2 -12.00 -18.42 -17.22
CA HIS A 2 -11.08 -17.28 -17.36
C HIS A 2 -11.73 -16.09 -18.07
N LYS A 3 -12.37 -16.32 -19.22
CA LYS A 3 -13.04 -15.30 -20.00
C LYS A 3 -14.19 -14.63 -19.24
N ILE A 4 -14.98 -15.40 -18.50
CA ILE A 4 -16.08 -14.90 -17.67
C ILE A 4 -15.55 -13.96 -16.57
N MET A 5 -14.45 -14.32 -15.92
CA MET A 5 -13.84 -13.49 -14.88
C MET A 5 -13.30 -12.18 -15.46
N TYR A 6 -12.59 -12.25 -16.59
CA TYR A 6 -12.06 -11.07 -17.26
C TYR A 6 -13.19 -10.10 -17.70
N GLU A 7 -14.24 -10.62 -18.38
CA GLU A 7 -15.39 -9.83 -18.79
C GLU A 7 -16.12 -9.20 -17.58
N SER A 8 -16.24 -9.93 -16.48
CA SER A 8 -16.84 -9.42 -15.24
C SER A 8 -16.01 -8.29 -14.62
N LEU A 9 -14.69 -8.37 -14.67
CA LEU A 9 -13.81 -7.33 -14.14
C LEU A 9 -13.78 -6.09 -15.03
N LEU A 10 -14.04 -6.21 -16.35
CA LEU A 10 -14.16 -5.08 -17.24
C LEU A 10 -15.33 -4.14 -16.87
N GLU A 11 -16.40 -4.67 -16.27
CA GLU A 11 -17.51 -3.83 -15.78
C GLU A 11 -17.12 -2.93 -14.61
N LEU A 12 -16.01 -3.24 -13.91
CA LEU A 12 -15.46 -2.39 -12.85
C LEU A 12 -14.65 -1.22 -13.40
N ASP A 13 -14.01 -1.37 -14.56
CA ASP A 13 -13.04 -0.42 -15.08
C ASP A 13 -13.58 1.02 -15.20
N PRO A 14 -14.82 1.27 -15.68
CA PRO A 14 -15.37 2.61 -15.79
C PRO A 14 -15.79 3.23 -14.45
N VAL A 15 -15.76 2.45 -13.34
CA VAL A 15 -16.16 2.96 -12.03
C VAL A 15 -15.21 4.07 -11.58
N ARG A 16 -15.80 5.20 -11.21
CA ARG A 16 -15.08 6.38 -10.72
C ARG A 16 -15.79 7.02 -9.54
N ILE A 17 -15.00 7.70 -8.74
CA ILE A 17 -15.52 8.64 -7.75
C ILE A 17 -15.29 10.04 -8.31
N ASN A 18 -16.37 10.65 -8.77
CA ASN A 18 -16.32 12.01 -9.29
C ASN A 18 -16.46 13.00 -8.13
N PHE A 19 -15.41 13.76 -7.90
CA PHE A 19 -15.44 14.89 -6.98
C PHE A 19 -15.54 16.20 -7.79
N ASN A 20 -16.40 17.10 -7.35
CA ASN A 20 -16.35 18.48 -7.82
C ASN A 20 -15.09 19.18 -7.30
N ALA A 21 -14.76 20.36 -7.82
CA ALA A 21 -13.56 21.10 -7.45
C ALA A 21 -13.42 21.31 -5.92
N ALA A 22 -14.52 21.60 -5.23
CA ALA A 22 -14.54 21.74 -3.77
C ALA A 22 -14.24 20.42 -3.05
N GLY A 23 -14.82 19.31 -3.53
CA GLY A 23 -14.55 17.97 -3.01
C GLY A 23 -13.10 17.58 -3.17
N MET A 24 -12.48 17.94 -4.30
CA MET A 24 -11.06 17.68 -4.55
C MET A 24 -10.13 18.44 -3.60
N HIS A 25 -10.41 19.74 -3.35
CA HIS A 25 -9.67 20.49 -2.35
C HIS A 25 -9.80 19.86 -0.95
N THR A 26 -11.01 19.45 -0.59
CA THR A 26 -11.28 18.78 0.69
C THR A 26 -10.47 17.48 0.80
N ILE A 27 -10.43 16.66 -0.23
CA ILE A 27 -9.64 15.42 -0.24
C ILE A 27 -8.17 15.73 -0.04
N ASN A 28 -7.59 16.67 -0.79
CA ASN A 28 -6.18 17.02 -0.66
C ASN A 28 -5.83 17.49 0.76
N ILE A 29 -6.71 18.26 1.41
CA ILE A 29 -6.54 18.67 2.80
C ILE A 29 -6.59 17.48 3.75
N VAL A 30 -7.59 16.60 3.58
CA VAL A 30 -7.73 15.38 4.38
C VAL A 30 -6.50 14.49 4.24
N LEU A 31 -5.99 14.33 3.02
CA LEU A 31 -4.79 13.55 2.74
C LEU A 31 -3.54 14.13 3.40
N SER A 32 -3.35 15.43 3.25
CA SER A 32 -2.25 16.15 3.91
C SER A 32 -2.32 15.99 5.44
N PHE A 33 -3.53 16.04 5.99
CA PHE A 33 -3.78 15.82 7.41
C PHE A 33 -3.45 14.39 7.86
N ILE A 34 -3.84 13.38 7.06
CA ILE A 34 -3.51 11.98 7.33
C ILE A 34 -2.00 11.77 7.33
N MET A 35 -1.30 12.31 6.34
CA MET A 35 0.17 12.19 6.24
C MET A 35 0.89 12.92 7.36
N PHE A 36 0.43 14.12 7.72
CA PHE A 36 0.92 14.84 8.90
C PHE A 36 0.73 13.98 10.17
N GLY A 37 -0.45 13.40 10.37
CA GLY A 37 -0.75 12.51 11.49
C GLY A 37 0.16 11.27 11.56
N VAL A 38 0.47 10.66 10.43
CA VAL A 38 1.46 9.57 10.33
C VAL A 38 2.84 10.06 10.77
N ALA A 39 3.25 11.22 10.26
CA ALA A 39 4.56 11.80 10.53
C ALA A 39 4.79 12.13 12.02
N LEU A 40 3.75 12.53 12.76
CA LEU A 40 3.83 12.74 14.21
C LEU A 40 4.26 11.48 14.99
N GLY A 41 4.13 10.31 14.37
CA GLY A 41 4.56 9.03 14.93
C GLY A 41 6.03 8.70 14.71
N ILE A 42 6.70 9.37 13.80
CA ILE A 42 8.08 9.07 13.40
C ILE A 42 9.05 9.71 14.42
N LYS A 43 9.87 8.87 15.04
CA LYS A 43 10.87 9.29 16.03
C LYS A 43 12.28 9.02 15.51
N PRO A 44 13.26 9.93 15.71
CA PRO A 44 14.66 9.70 15.30
C PRO A 44 15.28 8.43 15.87
N GLN A 45 14.86 8.02 17.07
CA GLN A 45 15.33 6.79 17.72
C GLN A 45 15.05 5.51 16.92
N GLN A 46 13.99 5.51 16.09
CA GLN A 46 13.64 4.38 15.23
C GLN A 46 14.76 4.09 14.22
N PHE A 47 15.37 5.15 13.69
CA PHE A 47 16.47 5.02 12.71
C PHE A 47 17.77 4.55 13.38
N THR A 48 18.07 5.02 14.60
CA THR A 48 19.25 4.57 15.33
C THR A 48 19.16 3.09 15.71
N THR A 49 17.97 2.59 16.00
CA THR A 49 17.74 1.18 16.28
C THR A 49 17.95 0.32 15.03
N MET A 50 17.55 0.79 13.87
CA MET A 50 17.79 0.12 12.58
C MET A 50 19.28 -0.04 12.29
N LEU A 51 20.09 0.96 12.63
CA LEU A 51 21.55 0.91 12.44
C LEU A 51 22.23 -0.14 13.32
N LYS A 52 21.60 -0.56 14.42
CA LYS A 52 22.11 -1.65 15.28
C LYS A 52 21.92 -3.04 14.66
N ASN A 53 20.90 -3.19 13.77
CA ASN A 53 20.62 -4.43 13.06
C ASN A 53 20.58 -4.21 11.53
N PRO A 54 21.71 -3.82 10.92
CA PRO A 54 21.74 -3.37 9.53
C PRO A 54 21.31 -4.47 8.55
N LYS A 55 21.65 -5.74 8.83
CA LYS A 55 21.28 -6.87 7.98
C LYS A 55 19.76 -7.00 7.88
N SER A 56 19.06 -7.11 9.00
CA SER A 56 17.60 -7.27 9.03
C SER A 56 16.89 -6.04 8.43
N THR A 57 17.44 -4.85 8.67
CA THR A 57 16.94 -3.59 8.08
C THR A 57 17.04 -3.58 6.56
N LEU A 58 18.23 -3.86 6.01
CA LEU A 58 18.45 -3.86 4.56
C LEU A 58 17.62 -4.95 3.86
N VAL A 59 17.54 -6.14 4.46
CA VAL A 59 16.72 -7.23 3.95
C VAL A 59 15.23 -6.87 3.99
N GLY A 60 14.77 -6.17 5.03
CA GLY A 60 13.41 -5.69 5.15
C GLY A 60 13.06 -4.64 4.09
N LEU A 61 13.94 -3.65 3.91
CA LEU A 61 13.77 -2.65 2.84
C LEU A 61 13.79 -3.29 1.45
N PHE A 62 14.70 -4.24 1.19
CA PHE A 62 14.73 -5.00 -0.04
C PHE A 62 13.42 -5.79 -0.25
N SER A 63 12.93 -6.45 0.77
CA SER A 63 11.66 -7.22 0.70
C SER A 63 10.48 -6.34 0.29
N GLN A 64 10.34 -5.15 0.88
CA GLN A 64 9.21 -4.24 0.62
C GLN A 64 9.38 -3.45 -0.68
N LEU A 65 10.57 -2.90 -0.93
CA LEU A 65 10.77 -1.94 -2.01
C LEU A 65 11.18 -2.57 -3.35
N VAL A 66 11.64 -3.83 -3.32
CA VAL A 66 12.12 -4.52 -4.52
C VAL A 66 11.41 -5.86 -4.71
N ALA A 67 11.47 -6.76 -3.73
CA ALA A 67 10.97 -8.12 -3.90
C ALA A 67 9.44 -8.16 -4.07
N LEU A 68 8.69 -7.41 -3.26
CA LEU A 68 7.22 -7.36 -3.37
C LEU A 68 6.75 -6.76 -4.71
N PRO A 69 7.24 -5.59 -5.18
CA PRO A 69 6.89 -5.09 -6.51
C PRO A 69 7.25 -6.07 -7.64
N LEU A 70 8.41 -6.72 -7.57
CA LEU A 70 8.84 -7.72 -8.55
C LEU A 70 7.90 -8.93 -8.59
N ILE A 71 7.58 -9.52 -7.44
CA ILE A 71 6.65 -10.66 -7.36
C ILE A 71 5.26 -10.24 -7.85
N THR A 72 4.80 -9.05 -7.50
CA THR A 72 3.53 -8.50 -8.01
C THR A 72 3.55 -8.38 -9.52
N PHE A 73 4.62 -7.85 -10.11
CA PHE A 73 4.78 -7.77 -11.56
C PHE A 73 4.71 -9.16 -12.22
N ILE A 74 5.41 -10.16 -11.65
CA ILE A 74 5.36 -11.54 -12.14
C ILE A 74 3.92 -12.09 -12.07
N LEU A 75 3.21 -11.85 -10.96
CA LEU A 75 1.82 -12.29 -10.80
C LEU A 75 0.89 -11.66 -11.84
N VAL A 76 0.96 -10.34 -12.06
CA VAL A 76 0.08 -9.69 -13.03
C VAL A 76 0.37 -10.11 -14.47
N VAL A 77 1.62 -10.47 -14.79
CA VAL A 77 1.97 -11.05 -16.10
C VAL A 77 1.42 -12.46 -16.25
N ILE A 78 1.56 -13.31 -15.21
CA ILE A 78 1.03 -14.69 -15.23
C ILE A 78 -0.49 -14.70 -15.35
N PHE A 79 -1.17 -13.79 -14.66
CA PHE A 79 -2.64 -13.72 -14.63
C PHE A 79 -3.24 -12.73 -15.64
N ASN A 80 -2.44 -12.25 -16.61
CA ASN A 80 -2.86 -11.23 -17.56
C ASN A 80 -4.16 -11.59 -18.34
N ASP A 81 -4.37 -12.87 -18.63
CA ASP A 81 -5.59 -13.34 -19.34
C ASP A 81 -6.81 -13.49 -18.42
N ILE A 82 -6.65 -13.26 -17.13
CA ILE A 82 -7.67 -13.47 -16.10
C ILE A 82 -8.12 -12.14 -15.47
N ILE A 83 -7.16 -11.21 -15.30
CA ILE A 83 -7.38 -9.90 -14.66
C ILE A 83 -7.31 -8.78 -15.69
N THR A 84 -8.09 -7.72 -15.49
CA THR A 84 -8.03 -6.55 -16.36
C THR A 84 -6.78 -5.72 -16.08
N PRO A 85 -6.34 -4.92 -17.05
CA PRO A 85 -5.19 -4.04 -16.85
C PRO A 85 -5.33 -3.06 -15.69
N THR A 86 -6.54 -2.56 -15.41
CA THR A 86 -6.77 -1.67 -14.27
C THR A 86 -6.63 -2.41 -12.94
N VAL A 87 -7.09 -3.66 -12.86
CA VAL A 87 -6.87 -4.55 -11.70
C VAL A 87 -5.38 -4.81 -11.49
N ALA A 88 -4.65 -5.16 -12.55
CA ALA A 88 -3.20 -5.37 -12.51
C ALA A 88 -2.45 -4.12 -12.03
N MET A 89 -2.81 -2.95 -12.57
CA MET A 89 -2.23 -1.67 -12.13
C MET A 89 -2.57 -1.35 -10.67
N GLY A 90 -3.75 -1.73 -10.18
CA GLY A 90 -4.11 -1.63 -8.76
C GLY A 90 -3.22 -2.49 -7.86
N MET A 91 -2.94 -3.72 -8.27
CA MET A 91 -2.00 -4.61 -7.56
C MET A 91 -0.59 -4.00 -7.53
N ILE A 92 -0.10 -3.48 -8.65
CA ILE A 92 1.21 -2.82 -8.74
C ILE A 92 1.25 -1.55 -7.87
N LEU A 93 0.17 -0.75 -7.84
CA LEU A 93 0.09 0.44 -7.01
C LEU A 93 0.18 0.08 -5.52
N VAL A 94 -0.57 -0.93 -5.07
CA VAL A 94 -0.51 -1.40 -3.67
C VAL A 94 0.89 -1.87 -3.31
N ALA A 95 1.55 -2.65 -4.18
CA ALA A 95 2.91 -3.13 -3.96
C ALA A 95 3.97 -2.01 -3.98
N ALA A 96 3.68 -0.89 -4.65
CA ALA A 96 4.54 0.30 -4.65
C ALA A 96 4.36 1.19 -3.40
N CYS A 97 3.30 0.99 -2.62
CA CYS A 97 3.06 1.72 -1.39
C CYS A 97 4.02 1.28 -0.26
N PRO A 98 4.28 2.13 0.75
CA PRO A 98 5.08 1.76 1.92
C PRO A 98 4.33 0.82 2.85
N GLY A 99 5.02 0.26 3.84
CA GLY A 99 4.41 -0.52 4.92
C GLY A 99 3.32 0.26 5.68
N GLY A 100 2.28 -0.44 6.09
CA GLY A 100 1.15 0.16 6.83
C GLY A 100 1.40 0.18 8.34
N ASN A 101 1.06 1.28 9.01
CA ASN A 101 1.31 1.46 10.46
C ASN A 101 0.70 0.37 11.37
N ILE A 102 -0.34 -0.33 10.91
CA ILE A 102 -0.96 -1.41 11.67
C ILE A 102 -0.05 -2.64 11.79
N SER A 103 0.98 -2.76 10.92
CA SER A 103 1.99 -3.83 11.00
C SER A 103 2.72 -3.84 12.34
N ASN A 104 2.95 -2.67 12.95
CA ASN A 104 3.61 -2.56 14.25
C ASN A 104 2.81 -3.25 15.37
N PHE A 105 1.49 -3.09 15.37
CA PHE A 105 0.60 -3.79 16.30
C PHE A 105 0.60 -5.30 16.04
N MET A 106 0.53 -5.70 14.79
CA MET A 106 0.57 -7.12 14.40
C MET A 106 1.91 -7.78 14.74
N SER A 107 3.02 -7.05 14.57
CA SER A 107 4.36 -7.49 14.99
C SER A 107 4.43 -7.70 16.51
N SER A 108 3.85 -6.80 17.29
CA SER A 108 3.74 -6.96 18.73
C SER A 108 2.94 -8.22 19.11
N LEU A 109 1.79 -8.42 18.49
CA LEU A 109 0.92 -9.58 18.77
C LEU A 109 1.62 -10.92 18.40
N SER A 110 2.42 -10.93 17.34
CA SER A 110 3.11 -12.12 16.84
C SER A 110 4.43 -12.44 17.55
N LYS A 111 4.78 -11.72 18.61
CA LYS A 111 6.09 -11.82 19.28
C LYS A 111 7.27 -11.60 18.32
N ALA A 112 7.10 -10.74 17.35
CA ALA A 112 8.11 -10.34 16.39
C ALA A 112 9.01 -9.22 16.94
N ASN A 113 10.00 -8.80 16.18
CA ASN A 113 10.86 -7.68 16.53
C ASN A 113 10.14 -6.35 16.27
N ILE A 114 9.54 -5.77 17.31
CA ILE A 114 8.76 -4.53 17.22
C ILE A 114 9.63 -3.33 16.82
N GLU A 115 10.87 -3.28 17.32
CA GLU A 115 11.78 -2.18 17.02
C GLU A 115 12.13 -2.16 15.53
N LEU A 116 12.38 -3.32 14.94
CA LEU A 116 12.60 -3.47 13.50
C LEU A 116 11.33 -3.09 12.70
N SER A 117 10.15 -3.54 13.13
CA SER A 117 8.87 -3.21 12.50
C SER A 117 8.64 -1.70 12.43
N VAL A 118 8.73 -1.03 13.58
CA VAL A 118 8.55 0.42 13.67
C VAL A 118 9.58 1.18 12.84
N GLY A 119 10.83 0.71 12.85
CA GLY A 119 11.89 1.29 12.03
C GLY A 119 11.63 1.15 10.53
N LEU A 120 11.26 -0.06 10.07
CA LEU A 120 10.93 -0.32 8.66
C LEU A 120 9.74 0.50 8.19
N THR A 121 8.64 0.51 8.96
CA THR A 121 7.45 1.33 8.62
C THR A 121 7.82 2.80 8.51
N ALA A 122 8.59 3.36 9.47
CA ALA A 122 9.02 4.76 9.44
C ALA A 122 9.89 5.05 8.22
N SER A 123 10.86 4.18 7.93
CA SER A 123 11.78 4.35 6.80
C SER A 123 11.07 4.25 5.46
N THR A 124 10.24 3.22 5.26
CA THR A 124 9.49 3.06 4.01
C THR A 124 8.48 4.18 3.80
N THR A 125 7.87 4.71 4.87
CA THR A 125 6.97 5.88 4.79
C THR A 125 7.73 7.14 4.35
N LEU A 126 8.93 7.40 4.88
CA LEU A 126 9.75 8.54 4.44
C LEU A 126 10.25 8.36 3.01
N LEU A 127 10.69 7.14 2.68
CA LEU A 127 11.17 6.82 1.33
C LEU A 127 10.05 6.81 0.29
N ALA A 128 8.79 6.63 0.70
CA ALA A 128 7.62 6.52 -0.20
C ALA A 128 7.47 7.73 -1.12
N ILE A 129 7.92 8.90 -0.71
CA ILE A 129 7.92 10.12 -1.54
C ILE A 129 8.61 9.86 -2.88
N ILE A 130 9.67 9.05 -2.86
CA ILE A 130 10.47 8.69 -4.05
C ILE A 130 10.12 7.28 -4.52
N THR A 131 10.05 6.33 -3.61
CA THR A 131 9.95 4.90 -3.98
C THR A 131 8.58 4.52 -4.51
N THR A 132 7.50 5.11 -4.02
CA THR A 132 6.14 4.82 -4.52
C THR A 132 5.98 5.25 -5.99
N PRO A 133 6.23 6.52 -6.38
CA PRO A 133 6.12 6.89 -7.78
C PRO A 133 7.15 6.16 -8.66
N ALA A 134 8.37 5.93 -8.17
CA ALA A 134 9.39 5.22 -8.93
C ALA A 134 9.00 3.76 -9.20
N ASN A 135 8.58 3.01 -8.18
CA ASN A 135 8.13 1.62 -8.32
C ASN A 135 6.90 1.53 -9.22
N PHE A 136 5.91 2.40 -9.03
CA PHE A 136 4.73 2.40 -9.88
C PHE A 136 5.07 2.71 -11.34
N ALA A 137 5.96 3.69 -11.59
CA ALA A 137 6.41 4.03 -12.94
C ALA A 137 7.22 2.90 -13.60
N ILE A 138 8.10 2.22 -12.85
CA ILE A 138 8.92 1.12 -13.36
C ILE A 138 8.05 -0.10 -13.67
N TRP A 139 7.37 -0.63 -12.68
CA TRP A 139 6.64 -1.89 -12.82
C TRP A 139 5.35 -1.74 -13.61
N GLY A 140 4.63 -0.62 -13.42
CA GLY A 140 3.47 -0.27 -14.25
C GLY A 140 3.85 -0.03 -15.71
N GLY A 141 4.94 0.71 -15.95
CA GLY A 141 5.45 0.92 -17.30
C GLY A 141 5.93 -0.37 -17.99
N LEU A 142 6.53 -1.30 -17.25
CA LEU A 142 6.89 -2.62 -17.77
C LEU A 142 5.63 -3.45 -18.11
N TYR A 143 4.61 -3.40 -17.24
CA TYR A 143 3.36 -4.11 -17.49
C TYR A 143 2.61 -3.54 -18.71
N VAL A 144 2.50 -2.23 -18.83
CA VAL A 144 1.90 -1.58 -20.02
C VAL A 144 2.64 -1.99 -21.30
N ARG A 145 3.97 -2.00 -21.31
CA ARG A 145 4.76 -2.46 -22.46
C ARG A 145 4.50 -3.94 -22.79
N TYR A 146 4.34 -4.77 -21.75
CA TYR A 146 4.03 -6.19 -21.93
C TYR A 146 2.66 -6.36 -22.60
N VAL A 147 1.61 -5.69 -22.10
CA VAL A 147 0.26 -5.78 -22.65
C VAL A 147 0.21 -5.24 -24.08
N ASN A 148 0.78 -4.06 -24.34
CA ASN A 148 0.79 -3.45 -25.69
C ASN A 148 1.51 -4.32 -26.73
N LYS A 149 2.45 -5.16 -26.32
CA LYS A 149 3.13 -6.10 -27.21
C LYS A 149 2.29 -7.33 -27.54
N HIS A 150 1.36 -7.72 -26.66
CA HIS A 150 0.62 -8.99 -26.78
C HIS A 150 -0.86 -8.80 -27.10
N ALA A 151 -1.41 -7.58 -26.97
CA ALA A 151 -2.78 -7.25 -27.34
C ALA A 151 -2.82 -6.59 -28.74
N ALA A 152 -3.59 -7.17 -29.65
CA ALA A 152 -3.75 -6.64 -31.02
C ALA A 152 -4.50 -5.30 -31.06
N ASP A 153 -5.39 -5.05 -30.09
CA ASP A 153 -6.06 -3.78 -29.86
C ASP A 153 -5.42 -3.12 -28.64
N ALA A 154 -4.43 -2.27 -28.90
CA ALA A 154 -3.79 -1.47 -27.85
C ALA A 154 -4.88 -0.61 -27.18
N LEU A 155 -5.32 -1.04 -26.02
CA LEU A 155 -6.04 -0.18 -25.10
C LEU A 155 -5.22 1.09 -24.95
N GLN A 156 -5.83 2.26 -25.13
CA GLN A 156 -5.21 3.54 -24.75
C GLN A 156 -4.94 3.49 -23.26
N MET A 157 -3.83 2.83 -22.92
CA MET A 157 -3.47 2.59 -21.53
C MET A 157 -2.70 3.75 -21.00
N LEU A 158 -3.13 4.09 -19.84
CA LEU A 158 -2.48 4.83 -18.73
C LEU A 158 -1.05 5.30 -19.09
N GLU A 159 -0.92 6.27 -19.94
CA GLU A 159 0.29 7.08 -19.98
C GLU A 159 0.25 8.03 -18.78
N ILE A 160 0.71 7.52 -17.64
CA ILE A 160 0.86 8.34 -16.44
C ILE A 160 2.15 9.12 -16.60
N ASP A 161 2.03 10.45 -16.61
CA ASP A 161 3.20 11.31 -16.56
C ASP A 161 3.95 11.09 -15.25
N LYS A 162 5.12 10.45 -15.38
CA LYS A 162 5.96 10.05 -14.24
C LYS A 162 6.42 11.25 -13.43
N TRP A 163 6.67 12.38 -14.11
CA TRP A 163 7.12 13.60 -13.47
C TRP A 163 5.98 14.26 -12.69
N GLN A 164 4.80 14.35 -13.30
CA GLN A 164 3.61 14.88 -12.65
C GLN A 164 3.19 14.01 -11.44
N MET A 165 3.31 12.69 -11.55
CA MET A 165 3.09 11.78 -10.43
C MET A 165 4.09 12.05 -9.30
N PHE A 166 5.39 12.17 -9.62
CA PHE A 166 6.42 12.47 -8.63
C PHE A 166 6.17 13.80 -7.93
N GLU A 167 5.92 14.88 -8.68
CA GLU A 167 5.63 16.21 -8.15
C GLU A 167 4.42 16.19 -7.23
N THR A 168 3.33 15.55 -7.67
CA THR A 168 2.09 15.46 -6.88
C THR A 168 2.29 14.66 -5.60
N VAL A 169 2.98 13.53 -5.67
CA VAL A 169 3.31 12.72 -4.49
C VAL A 169 4.20 13.51 -3.53
N PHE A 170 5.20 14.23 -4.05
CA PHE A 170 6.06 15.07 -3.24
C PHE A 170 5.27 16.16 -2.49
N ILE A 171 4.38 16.84 -3.17
CA ILE A 171 3.55 17.91 -2.56
C ILE A 171 2.57 17.34 -1.53
N LEU A 172 1.82 16.30 -1.90
CA LEU A 172 0.74 15.77 -1.06
C LEU A 172 1.22 14.92 0.11
N LEU A 173 2.35 14.24 -0.04
CA LEU A 173 2.91 13.37 1.00
C LEU A 173 4.16 13.97 1.62
N GLY A 174 5.07 14.47 0.80
CA GLY A 174 6.37 14.95 1.25
C GLY A 174 6.25 16.15 2.17
N ILE A 175 5.53 17.18 1.74
CA ILE A 175 5.39 18.40 2.54
C ILE A 175 4.72 18.13 3.90
N PRO A 176 3.53 17.50 3.98
CA PRO A 176 2.91 17.19 5.27
C PRO A 176 3.74 16.27 6.15
N LEU A 177 4.45 15.31 5.54
CA LEU A 177 5.31 14.38 6.26
C LEU A 177 6.49 15.12 6.89
N VAL A 178 7.19 15.94 6.12
CA VAL A 178 8.31 16.76 6.62
C VAL A 178 7.85 17.73 7.70
N LEU A 179 6.74 18.42 7.48
CA LEU A 179 6.15 19.33 8.48
C LEU A 179 5.78 18.58 9.77
N GLY A 180 5.20 17.40 9.67
CA GLY A 180 4.84 16.58 10.83
C GLY A 180 6.06 16.11 11.62
N VAL A 181 7.14 15.69 10.96
CA VAL A 181 8.40 15.31 11.62
C VAL A 181 9.05 16.50 12.30
N ILE A 182 9.10 17.67 11.62
CA ILE A 182 9.63 18.90 12.19
C ILE A 182 8.80 19.33 13.41
N PHE A 183 7.47 19.33 13.28
CA PHE A 183 6.55 19.65 14.37
C PHE A 183 6.77 18.73 15.58
N ALA A 184 6.86 17.41 15.34
CA ALA A 184 7.10 16.44 16.40
C ALA A 184 8.43 16.66 17.12
N ARG A 185 9.45 17.12 16.39
CA ARG A 185 10.76 17.43 16.96
C ARG A 185 10.78 18.72 17.75
N LEU A 186 10.13 19.77 17.24
CA LEU A 186 10.13 21.10 17.88
C LEU A 186 9.16 21.20 19.06
N LEU A 187 8.02 20.49 18.99
CA LEU A 187 6.94 20.56 19.97
C LEU A 187 6.58 19.17 20.53
N PRO A 188 7.52 18.43 21.16
CA PRO A 188 7.30 17.06 21.60
C PRO A 188 6.15 16.91 22.60
N LYS A 189 6.01 17.86 23.55
CA LYS A 189 4.92 17.84 24.54
C LYS A 189 3.53 18.01 23.91
N VAL A 190 3.41 18.83 22.87
CA VAL A 190 2.17 19.05 22.14
C VAL A 190 1.88 17.80 21.29
N THR A 191 2.90 17.28 20.62
CA THR A 191 2.81 16.07 19.79
C THR A 191 2.26 14.89 20.58
N GLU A 192 2.76 14.63 21.79
CA GLU A 192 2.26 13.53 22.63
C GLU A 192 0.76 13.67 22.96
N LYS A 193 0.25 14.90 23.09
CA LYS A 193 -1.18 15.14 23.36
C LYS A 193 -2.05 14.96 22.12
N ILE A 194 -1.61 15.46 20.95
CA ILE A 194 -2.43 15.49 19.73
C ILE A 194 -2.27 14.26 18.84
N LYS A 195 -1.17 13.52 18.95
CA LYS A 195 -0.85 12.38 18.11
C LYS A 195 -1.98 11.34 18.05
N LYS A 196 -2.45 10.87 19.20
CA LYS A 196 -3.51 9.85 19.26
C LYS A 196 -4.85 10.33 18.68
N PRO A 197 -5.37 11.54 19.03
CA PRO A 197 -6.54 12.12 18.40
C PRO A 197 -6.41 12.24 16.88
N ILE A 198 -5.30 12.78 16.38
CA ILE A 198 -5.06 12.96 14.95
C ILE A 198 -5.00 11.60 14.23
N GLN A 199 -4.31 10.61 14.78
CA GLN A 199 -4.26 9.27 14.19
C GLN A 199 -5.63 8.59 14.14
N LYS A 200 -6.45 8.73 15.19
CA LYS A 200 -7.85 8.23 15.18
C LYS A 200 -8.69 8.93 14.11
N LEU A 201 -8.59 10.24 14.01
CA LEU A 201 -9.31 11.01 13.00
C LEU A 201 -8.86 10.64 11.58
N SER A 202 -7.56 10.39 11.36
CA SER A 202 -7.04 9.88 10.10
C SER A 202 -7.65 8.54 9.70
N ILE A 203 -7.82 7.61 10.66
CA ILE A 203 -8.49 6.33 10.42
C ILE A 203 -9.96 6.54 10.04
N VAL A 204 -10.67 7.45 10.73
CA VAL A 204 -12.07 7.76 10.41
C VAL A 204 -12.19 8.33 8.99
N PHE A 205 -11.31 9.26 8.62
CA PHE A 205 -11.28 9.80 7.26
C PHE A 205 -10.96 8.74 6.21
N PHE A 206 -10.02 7.84 6.51
CA PHE A 206 -9.71 6.74 5.61
C PHE A 206 -10.90 5.80 5.41
N LEU A 207 -11.59 5.42 6.48
CA LEU A 207 -12.80 4.59 6.41
C LEU A 207 -13.92 5.31 5.66
N ALA A 208 -14.10 6.62 5.90
CA ALA A 208 -15.07 7.42 5.16
C ALA A 208 -14.77 7.45 3.66
N MET A 209 -13.50 7.55 3.25
CA MET A 209 -13.12 7.47 1.85
C MET A 209 -13.44 6.10 1.23
N ILE A 210 -13.20 5.00 1.96
CA ILE A 210 -13.57 3.65 1.49
C ILE A 210 -15.10 3.57 1.30
N VAL A 211 -15.88 4.04 2.28
CA VAL A 211 -17.34 4.04 2.18
C VAL A 211 -17.81 4.87 1.00
N LEU A 212 -17.25 6.06 0.78
CA LEU A 212 -17.57 6.90 -0.37
C LEU A 212 -17.18 6.23 -1.69
N ALA A 213 -16.05 5.51 -1.72
CA ALA A 213 -15.61 4.76 -2.89
C ALA A 213 -16.64 3.71 -3.33
N PHE A 214 -17.28 3.05 -2.38
CA PHE A 214 -18.21 1.98 -2.65
C PHE A 214 -19.69 2.41 -2.64
N SER A 215 -20.08 3.51 -1.97
CA SER A 215 -21.48 3.89 -1.79
C SER A 215 -22.23 4.12 -3.10
N ASN A 216 -21.58 4.75 -4.07
CA ASN A 216 -22.19 5.04 -5.39
C ASN A 216 -22.14 3.84 -6.35
N ASN A 217 -21.44 2.75 -5.98
CA ASN A 217 -21.23 1.58 -6.81
C ASN A 217 -21.44 0.28 -6.01
N PHE A 218 -22.34 0.34 -5.01
CA PHE A 218 -22.51 -0.74 -4.06
C PHE A 218 -23.01 -2.03 -4.71
N ASP A 219 -23.88 -1.94 -5.69
CA ASP A 219 -24.40 -3.10 -6.43
C ASP A 219 -23.28 -3.79 -7.23
N LEU A 220 -22.42 -3.01 -7.89
CA LEU A 220 -21.23 -3.54 -8.57
C LEU A 220 -20.25 -4.16 -7.57
N PHE A 221 -20.06 -3.52 -6.41
CA PHE A 221 -19.23 -4.08 -5.35
C PHE A 221 -19.76 -5.45 -4.91
N LEU A 222 -21.04 -5.57 -4.56
CA LEU A 222 -21.62 -6.84 -4.14
C LEU A 222 -21.55 -7.92 -5.21
N ARG A 223 -21.74 -7.52 -6.47
CA ARG A 223 -21.73 -8.44 -7.61
C ARG A 223 -20.33 -9.01 -7.88
N TYR A 224 -19.28 -8.19 -7.76
CA TYR A 224 -17.91 -8.56 -8.16
C TYR A 224 -16.94 -8.75 -7.00
N ILE A 225 -17.38 -8.53 -5.75
CA ILE A 225 -16.52 -8.63 -4.57
C ILE A 225 -15.78 -9.95 -4.46
N TRP A 226 -16.39 -11.05 -4.90
CA TRP A 226 -15.77 -12.37 -4.85
C TRP A 226 -14.52 -12.48 -5.72
N PHE A 227 -14.53 -11.90 -6.91
CA PHE A 227 -13.35 -11.87 -7.78
C PHE A 227 -12.24 -11.00 -7.17
N VAL A 228 -12.61 -9.79 -6.72
CA VAL A 228 -11.68 -8.88 -6.02
C VAL A 228 -11.13 -9.54 -4.77
N PHE A 229 -11.97 -10.21 -3.99
CA PHE A 229 -11.57 -10.95 -2.79
C PHE A 229 -10.50 -11.99 -3.11
N PHE A 230 -10.72 -12.86 -4.09
CA PHE A 230 -9.75 -13.92 -4.44
C PHE A 230 -8.44 -13.34 -4.99
N ILE A 231 -8.51 -12.31 -5.82
CA ILE A 231 -7.30 -11.64 -6.34
C ILE A 231 -6.48 -11.07 -5.18
N VAL A 232 -7.11 -10.34 -4.28
CA VAL A 232 -6.42 -9.71 -3.14
C VAL A 232 -5.92 -10.76 -2.15
N LEU A 233 -6.69 -11.82 -1.90
CA LEU A 233 -6.27 -12.95 -1.06
C LEU A 233 -4.98 -13.58 -1.58
N VAL A 234 -4.94 -13.89 -2.87
CA VAL A 234 -3.77 -14.48 -3.53
C VAL A 234 -2.59 -13.51 -3.48
N HIS A 235 -2.80 -12.26 -3.90
CA HIS A 235 -1.75 -11.24 -3.93
C HIS A 235 -1.17 -10.97 -2.53
N ASN A 236 -2.03 -10.81 -1.51
CA ASN A 236 -1.59 -10.62 -0.13
C ASN A 236 -0.90 -11.86 0.44
N GLY A 237 -1.37 -13.06 0.08
CA GLY A 237 -0.71 -14.32 0.41
C GLY A 237 0.73 -14.38 -0.14
N PHE A 238 0.92 -13.98 -1.39
CA PHE A 238 2.26 -13.85 -1.98
C PHE A 238 3.10 -12.75 -1.34
N ALA A 239 2.49 -11.64 -0.93
CA ALA A 239 3.21 -10.58 -0.21
C ALA A 239 3.74 -11.08 1.15
N LEU A 240 2.91 -11.77 1.94
CA LEU A 240 3.32 -12.41 3.20
C LEU A 240 4.41 -13.46 2.95
N LEU A 241 4.22 -14.31 1.94
CA LEU A 241 5.18 -15.35 1.57
C LEU A 241 6.52 -14.75 1.11
N THR A 242 6.49 -13.64 0.38
CA THR A 242 7.70 -12.92 -0.05
C THR A 242 8.50 -12.46 1.16
N GLY A 243 7.85 -11.79 2.14
CA GLY A 243 8.52 -11.37 3.37
C GLY A 243 9.15 -12.53 4.13
N TYR A 244 8.40 -13.62 4.28
CA TYR A 244 8.88 -14.84 4.94
C TYR A 244 10.06 -15.48 4.20
N SER A 245 9.94 -15.63 2.89
CA SER A 245 10.95 -16.31 2.06
C SER A 245 12.23 -15.51 1.96
N VAL A 246 12.14 -14.19 1.76
CA VAL A 246 13.30 -13.30 1.73
C VAL A 246 14.04 -13.33 3.06
N ALA A 247 13.33 -13.20 4.19
CA ALA A 247 13.93 -13.27 5.51
C ALA A 247 14.59 -14.63 5.79
N SER A 248 13.97 -15.73 5.33
CA SER A 248 14.48 -17.08 5.47
C SER A 248 15.72 -17.32 4.61
N PHE A 249 15.73 -16.84 3.37
CA PHE A 249 16.87 -16.92 2.45
C PHE A 249 18.09 -16.23 3.03
N PHE A 250 17.92 -15.04 3.61
CA PHE A 250 19.00 -14.32 4.29
C PHE A 250 19.31 -14.83 5.70
N LYS A 251 18.65 -15.92 6.14
CA LYS A 251 18.86 -16.54 7.47
C LYS A 251 18.70 -15.55 8.61
N LEU A 252 17.61 -14.77 8.61
CA LEU A 252 17.29 -13.88 9.71
C LEU A 252 16.71 -14.68 10.89
N LYS A 253 16.87 -14.14 12.10
CA LYS A 253 16.27 -14.69 13.33
C LYS A 253 14.75 -14.77 13.19
N ASP A 254 14.13 -15.71 13.92
CA ASP A 254 12.68 -15.95 13.81
C ASP A 254 11.82 -14.69 14.09
N ALA A 255 12.22 -13.89 15.10
CA ALA A 255 11.54 -12.64 15.42
C ALA A 255 11.60 -11.64 14.24
N ASP A 256 12.77 -11.49 13.59
CA ASP A 256 12.94 -10.59 12.44
C ASP A 256 12.21 -11.14 11.21
N ARG A 257 12.20 -12.47 11.02
CA ARG A 257 11.46 -13.11 9.93
C ARG A 257 9.95 -12.89 10.06
N ARG A 258 9.39 -13.00 11.27
CA ARG A 258 7.98 -12.65 11.53
C ARG A 258 7.72 -11.18 11.22
N THR A 259 8.63 -10.29 11.65
CA THR A 259 8.55 -8.85 11.32
C THR A 259 8.50 -8.62 9.82
N LEU A 260 9.45 -9.15 9.05
CA LEU A 260 9.52 -8.93 7.61
C LEU A 260 8.29 -9.51 6.89
N THR A 261 7.79 -10.65 7.35
CA THR A 261 6.55 -11.24 6.81
C THR A 261 5.38 -10.26 6.95
N ILE A 262 5.19 -9.73 8.16
CA ILE A 262 4.10 -8.79 8.45
C ILE A 262 4.32 -7.47 7.69
N GLU A 263 5.50 -6.88 7.77
CA GLU A 263 5.81 -5.60 7.11
C GLU A 263 5.63 -5.66 5.59
N THR A 264 6.02 -6.77 4.96
CA THR A 264 5.87 -6.95 3.50
C THR A 264 4.42 -7.25 3.12
N GLY A 265 3.66 -7.94 3.97
CA GLY A 265 2.25 -8.27 3.72
C GLY A 265 1.26 -7.15 4.05
N ILE A 266 1.66 -6.17 4.87
CA ILE A 266 0.79 -5.10 5.35
C ILE A 266 1.22 -3.78 4.72
N GLN A 267 0.59 -3.43 3.59
CA GLN A 267 0.91 -2.23 2.84
C GLN A 267 -0.04 -1.07 3.16
N ASN A 268 0.41 0.16 2.99
CA ASN A 268 -0.40 1.36 3.19
C ASN A 268 -1.33 1.61 1.99
N SER A 269 -2.39 0.83 1.89
CA SER A 269 -3.41 1.00 0.85
C SER A 269 -4.15 2.34 0.93
N GLY A 270 -4.15 2.97 2.11
CA GLY A 270 -4.67 4.32 2.28
C GLY A 270 -3.95 5.31 1.39
N LEU A 271 -2.62 5.23 1.34
CA LEU A 271 -1.83 6.03 0.40
C LEU A 271 -2.21 5.74 -1.05
N GLY A 272 -2.38 4.46 -1.42
CA GLY A 272 -2.81 4.08 -2.76
C GLY A 272 -4.15 4.72 -3.15
N LEU A 273 -5.16 4.66 -2.28
CA LEU A 273 -6.46 5.33 -2.51
C LEU A 273 -6.32 6.84 -2.67
N VAL A 274 -5.50 7.44 -1.85
CA VAL A 274 -5.17 8.86 -1.91
C VAL A 274 -4.67 9.28 -3.29
N LEU A 275 -3.73 8.51 -3.82
CA LEU A 275 -3.17 8.76 -5.15
C LEU A 275 -4.24 8.59 -6.24
N LEU A 276 -5.08 7.56 -6.13
CA LEU A 276 -6.17 7.29 -7.09
C LEU A 276 -7.23 8.39 -7.14
N PHE A 277 -7.47 9.06 -6.02
CA PHE A 277 -8.41 10.18 -5.99
C PHE A 277 -7.84 11.48 -6.53
N ASN A 278 -6.56 11.54 -6.85
CA ASN A 278 -5.94 12.74 -7.35
C ASN A 278 -6.04 12.84 -8.88
N PRO A 279 -6.83 13.77 -9.43
CA PRO A 279 -7.05 13.91 -10.88
C PRO A 279 -5.83 14.43 -11.63
N LYS A 280 -4.82 14.96 -10.93
CA LYS A 280 -3.54 15.31 -11.57
C LYS A 280 -2.72 14.06 -11.89
N ILE A 281 -2.86 12.99 -11.07
CA ILE A 281 -2.16 11.71 -11.30
C ILE A 281 -3.02 10.81 -12.19
N PHE A 282 -4.31 10.74 -11.90
CA PHE A 282 -5.29 9.90 -12.62
C PHE A 282 -6.41 10.79 -13.18
N PRO A 283 -6.23 11.33 -14.40
CA PRO A 283 -7.19 12.23 -15.03
C PRO A 283 -8.62 11.65 -15.14
N PRO A 284 -9.66 12.49 -15.17
CA PRO A 284 -11.06 12.03 -15.14
C PRO A 284 -11.51 11.13 -16.30
N ASP A 285 -10.84 11.14 -17.42
CA ASP A 285 -11.08 10.29 -18.59
C ASP A 285 -10.51 8.88 -18.46
N LEU A 286 -9.63 8.68 -17.48
CA LEU A 286 -8.93 7.42 -17.29
C LEU A 286 -9.77 6.42 -16.50
N HIS A 287 -9.91 5.21 -16.98
CA HIS A 287 -10.56 4.12 -16.26
C HIS A 287 -9.66 3.62 -15.11
N ILE A 288 -10.11 3.73 -13.86
CA ILE A 288 -9.37 3.35 -12.66
C ILE A 288 -10.15 2.43 -11.71
N GLY A 289 -11.33 1.97 -12.10
CA GLY A 289 -12.21 1.23 -11.22
C GLY A 289 -11.58 -0.02 -10.65
N GLY A 290 -10.93 -0.84 -11.49
CA GLY A 290 -10.19 -2.01 -11.02
C GLY A 290 -9.12 -1.65 -9.96
N MET A 291 -8.38 -0.55 -10.18
CA MET A 291 -7.39 -0.06 -9.21
C MET A 291 -8.05 0.33 -7.88
N LEU A 292 -9.20 1.02 -7.95
CA LEU A 292 -9.95 1.43 -6.74
C LEU A 292 -10.41 0.22 -5.93
N PHE A 293 -11.05 -0.77 -6.58
CA PHE A 293 -11.57 -1.95 -5.90
C PHE A 293 -10.46 -2.77 -5.25
N ILE A 294 -9.36 -3.01 -5.97
CA ILE A 294 -8.20 -3.74 -5.43
C ILE A 294 -7.61 -3.01 -4.24
N THR A 295 -7.34 -1.71 -4.37
CA THR A 295 -6.68 -0.93 -3.32
C THR A 295 -7.55 -0.80 -2.06
N ALA A 296 -8.86 -0.56 -2.24
CA ALA A 296 -9.80 -0.43 -1.13
C ALA A 296 -9.99 -1.76 -0.41
N TRP A 297 -10.18 -2.86 -1.17
CA TRP A 297 -10.34 -4.18 -0.57
C TRP A 297 -9.06 -4.67 0.11
N TRP A 298 -7.88 -4.34 -0.43
CA TRP A 298 -6.61 -4.61 0.24
C TRP A 298 -6.58 -4.00 1.64
N GLY A 299 -7.07 -2.75 1.80
CA GLY A 299 -7.12 -2.06 3.08
C GLY A 299 -7.92 -2.78 4.16
N ILE A 300 -8.91 -3.55 3.75
CA ILE A 300 -9.71 -4.39 4.66
C ILE A 300 -9.03 -5.76 4.86
N TRP A 301 -8.68 -6.40 3.75
CA TRP A 301 -8.20 -7.78 3.78
C TRP A 301 -6.87 -7.95 4.50
N HIS A 302 -5.90 -7.05 4.30
CA HIS A 302 -4.60 -7.15 4.95
C HIS A 302 -4.70 -7.09 6.49
N ILE A 303 -5.73 -6.42 7.03
CA ILE A 303 -5.99 -6.41 8.47
C ILE A 303 -6.41 -7.81 8.92
N ILE A 304 -7.32 -8.45 8.19
CA ILE A 304 -7.83 -9.78 8.51
C ILE A 304 -6.71 -10.81 8.43
N SER A 305 -5.97 -10.84 7.33
CA SER A 305 -4.86 -11.78 7.11
C SER A 305 -3.72 -11.57 8.11
N GLY A 306 -3.37 -10.30 8.36
CA GLY A 306 -2.34 -9.93 9.33
C GLY A 306 -2.70 -10.30 10.76
N LEU A 307 -3.95 -10.08 11.19
CA LEU A 307 -4.44 -10.53 12.50
C LEU A 307 -4.46 -12.06 12.58
N GLY A 308 -4.83 -12.74 11.50
CA GLY A 308 -4.85 -14.21 11.43
C GLY A 308 -3.44 -14.80 11.66
N ILE A 309 -2.44 -14.33 10.90
CA ILE A 309 -1.06 -14.83 11.04
C ILE A 309 -0.43 -14.42 12.38
N SER A 310 -0.74 -13.22 12.86
CA SER A 310 -0.23 -12.74 14.16
C SER A 310 -0.82 -13.53 15.31
N SER A 311 -2.12 -13.85 15.27
CA SER A 311 -2.77 -14.70 16.27
C SER A 311 -2.24 -16.13 16.26
N TYR A 312 -1.91 -16.65 15.08
CA TYR A 312 -1.25 -17.96 14.98
C TYR A 312 0.14 -17.95 15.63
N TRP A 313 0.96 -16.92 15.36
CA TRP A 313 2.29 -16.81 15.92
C TRP A 313 2.30 -16.42 17.40
N SER A 314 1.30 -15.73 17.91
CA SER A 314 1.19 -15.40 19.34
C SER A 314 1.19 -16.64 20.23
N ARG A 315 0.67 -17.77 19.70
CA ARG A 315 0.58 -19.06 20.39
C ARG A 315 1.88 -19.88 20.26
N LYS A 316 2.83 -19.44 19.43
CA LYS A 316 4.09 -20.13 19.20
C LYS A 316 5.27 -19.40 19.85
N ASN A 317 6.19 -20.14 20.46
CA ASN A 317 7.43 -19.57 20.92
C ASN A 317 8.29 -19.12 19.73
N VAL A 318 9.03 -18.04 19.95
CA VAL A 318 10.06 -17.59 19.00
C VAL A 318 11.20 -18.60 19.06
N LYS A 319 11.63 -19.12 17.91
CA LYS A 319 12.77 -20.04 17.86
C LYS A 319 14.04 -19.23 18.07
N GLU A 320 14.85 -19.64 19.04
CA GLU A 320 16.23 -19.20 19.19
C GLU A 320 17.03 -19.85 18.05
N SER A 321 17.39 -19.09 17.03
CA SER A 321 18.20 -19.56 15.90
C SER A 321 19.48 -18.76 15.79
#